data_db6609feb39d7fce6edc94ffd16c3298
#
_entry.id   db6609feb39d7fce6edc94ffd16c3298
#
_cell.length_a   1.000
_cell.length_b   1.000
_cell.length_c   1.000
_cell.angle_alpha   90.00
_cell.angle_beta   90.00
_cell.angle_gamma   90.00
#
_symmetry.space_group_name_H-M   'P 1'
#
loop_
_entity.id
_entity.type
_entity.pdbx_description
1 polymer ?
#
loop_
_entity_poly.entity_id
_entity_poly.type
_entity_poly.pdbx_seq_one_letter_code
_entity_poly.pdbx_strand_id
1 'polypeptide(L)'
;MTLPEGFSPDERAEKAMSLFKQGYNCTQSVILAFSDVLEASGLADERLLKTVGSGFGGGMGRLREVCGAFSGCTMMAGFISPADVPADMAARKANYAIVQEFAEKFRNANGGSIVCRELLGLDKTSKAESPAPSQRTDEYYRKRPCVQIIGEAARIIAGKLAESQTI
;
A
#
# COMPACT_ATOMS: atom_id res chain seq x y z
N MET A 1 8.66 15.52 2.99
CA MET A 1 9.50 14.52 2.27
C MET A 1 10.08 15.15 1.02
N THR A 2 11.28 14.74 0.62
CA THR A 2 11.95 15.21 -0.59
C THR A 2 11.40 14.43 -1.79
N LEU A 3 10.69 15.09 -2.68
CA LEU A 3 10.18 14.48 -3.91
C LEU A 3 11.18 14.68 -5.06
N PRO A 4 11.38 13.67 -5.92
CA PRO A 4 12.23 13.83 -7.10
C PRO A 4 11.59 14.78 -8.13
N GLU A 5 12.43 15.36 -8.98
CA GLU A 5 11.94 16.17 -10.11
C GLU A 5 11.03 15.34 -11.01
N GLY A 6 9.92 15.93 -11.46
CA GLY A 6 8.93 15.24 -12.27
C GLY A 6 8.08 14.21 -11.52
N PHE A 7 8.05 14.22 -10.18
CA PHE A 7 7.23 13.30 -9.39
C PHE A 7 5.79 13.24 -9.89
N SER A 8 5.32 12.06 -10.25
CA SER A 8 4.00 11.84 -10.85
C SER A 8 3.25 10.71 -10.17
N PRO A 9 1.96 10.89 -9.80
CA PRO A 9 1.12 9.82 -9.29
C PRO A 9 1.00 8.63 -10.25
N ASP A 10 0.96 8.86 -11.56
CA ASP A 10 0.85 7.80 -12.55
C ASP A 10 2.13 6.98 -12.64
N GLU A 11 3.31 7.60 -12.63
CA GLU A 11 4.59 6.87 -12.58
C GLU A 11 4.73 6.03 -11.31
N ARG A 12 4.24 6.51 -10.16
CA ARG A 12 4.24 5.73 -8.92
C ARG A 12 3.32 4.53 -9.00
N ALA A 13 2.15 4.69 -9.63
CA ALA A 13 1.23 3.59 -9.89
C ALA A 13 1.87 2.53 -10.80
N GLU A 14 2.49 2.95 -11.92
CA GLU A 14 3.19 2.05 -12.84
C GLU A 14 4.35 1.31 -12.15
N LYS A 15 5.15 2.02 -11.35
CA LYS A 15 6.25 1.41 -10.57
C LYS A 15 5.73 0.35 -9.60
N ALA A 16 4.64 0.63 -8.86
CA ALA A 16 4.04 -0.32 -7.94
C ALA A 16 3.49 -1.56 -8.66
N MET A 17 2.78 -1.36 -9.76
CA MET A 17 2.28 -2.46 -10.60
C MET A 17 3.41 -3.32 -11.17
N SER A 18 4.49 -2.70 -11.62
CA SER A 18 5.69 -3.40 -12.11
C SER A 18 6.35 -4.24 -11.02
N LEU A 19 6.53 -3.69 -9.81
CA LEU A 19 7.07 -4.40 -8.65
C LEU A 19 6.24 -5.63 -8.28
N PHE A 20 4.91 -5.52 -8.35
CA PHE A 20 4.02 -6.66 -8.11
C PHE A 20 4.21 -7.78 -9.15
N LYS A 21 4.38 -7.42 -10.42
CA LYS A 21 4.68 -8.38 -11.50
C LYS A 21 6.07 -9.02 -11.36
N GLN A 22 7.01 -8.35 -10.70
CA GLN A 22 8.33 -8.90 -10.36
C GLN A 22 8.31 -9.89 -9.18
N GLY A 23 7.14 -10.08 -8.51
CA GLY A 23 6.96 -11.07 -7.45
C GLY A 23 6.88 -10.50 -6.03
N TYR A 24 7.03 -9.21 -5.82
CA TYR A 24 6.79 -8.59 -4.52
C TYR A 24 5.32 -8.76 -4.11
N ASN A 25 5.04 -8.83 -2.80
CA ASN A 25 3.66 -8.88 -2.33
C ASN A 25 2.97 -7.51 -2.45
N CYS A 26 1.66 -7.47 -2.20
CA CYS A 26 0.85 -6.25 -2.39
C CYS A 26 1.41 -5.06 -1.61
N THR A 27 1.78 -5.26 -0.35
CA THR A 27 2.30 -4.20 0.53
C THR A 27 3.69 -3.75 0.10
N GLN A 28 4.59 -4.71 -0.13
CA GLN A 28 5.94 -4.41 -0.62
C GLN A 28 5.89 -3.60 -1.93
N SER A 29 5.04 -3.98 -2.86
CA SER A 29 4.89 -3.29 -4.14
C SER A 29 4.50 -1.83 -3.98
N VAL A 30 3.57 -1.54 -3.06
CA VAL A 30 3.13 -0.16 -2.78
C VAL A 30 4.24 0.65 -2.11
N ILE A 31 4.83 0.16 -1.02
CA ILE A 31 5.82 0.95 -0.27
C ILE A 31 7.15 1.11 -1.01
N LEU A 32 7.59 0.09 -1.76
CA LEU A 32 8.81 0.17 -2.58
C LEU A 32 8.68 1.13 -3.77
N ALA A 33 7.47 1.42 -4.22
CA ALA A 33 7.25 2.46 -5.22
C ALA A 33 7.72 3.85 -4.75
N PHE A 34 7.90 4.03 -3.44
CA PHE A 34 8.35 5.27 -2.79
C PHE A 34 9.73 5.12 -2.11
N SER A 35 10.48 4.05 -2.37
CA SER A 35 11.78 3.84 -1.72
C SER A 35 12.73 5.01 -1.95
N ASP A 36 12.82 5.54 -3.14
CA ASP A 36 13.62 6.70 -3.50
C ASP A 36 13.23 7.97 -2.71
N VAL A 37 11.93 8.20 -2.50
CA VAL A 37 11.42 9.32 -1.70
C VAL A 37 11.80 9.16 -0.22
N LEU A 38 11.65 7.95 0.31
CA LEU A 38 11.94 7.64 1.71
C LEU A 38 13.46 7.67 1.99
N GLU A 39 14.26 7.14 1.09
CA GLU A 39 15.74 7.20 1.17
C GLU A 39 16.25 8.63 1.08
N ALA A 40 15.80 9.43 0.09
CA ALA A 40 16.19 10.83 -0.05
C ALA A 40 15.73 11.70 1.14
N SER A 41 14.70 11.27 1.86
CA SER A 41 14.21 11.92 3.09
C SER A 41 14.90 11.39 4.37
N GLY A 42 15.79 10.41 4.27
CA GLY A 42 16.47 9.78 5.41
C GLY A 42 15.54 8.97 6.34
N LEU A 43 14.41 8.49 5.84
CA LEU A 43 13.36 7.85 6.65
C LEU A 43 13.45 6.32 6.64
N ALA A 44 13.73 5.71 5.49
CA ALA A 44 13.85 4.26 5.37
C ALA A 44 14.63 3.89 4.11
N ASP A 45 15.41 2.81 4.18
CA ASP A 45 16.02 2.17 3.03
C ASP A 45 15.15 1.08 2.42
N GLU A 46 15.48 0.66 1.21
CA GLU A 46 14.75 -0.37 0.47
C GLU A 46 14.71 -1.72 1.23
N ARG A 47 15.81 -2.06 1.93
CA ARG A 47 15.89 -3.31 2.71
C ARG A 47 14.89 -3.32 3.87
N LEU A 48 14.80 -2.23 4.60
CA LEU A 48 13.84 -2.07 5.69
C LEU A 48 12.42 -2.21 5.16
N LEU A 49 12.09 -1.53 4.05
CA LEU A 49 10.77 -1.60 3.44
C LEU A 49 10.39 -3.02 3.00
N LYS A 50 11.31 -3.75 2.38
CA LYS A 50 11.12 -5.16 2.01
C LYS A 50 10.85 -6.03 3.23
N THR A 51 11.59 -5.81 4.30
CA THR A 51 11.48 -6.60 5.53
C THR A 51 10.15 -6.35 6.24
N VAL A 52 9.81 -5.10 6.52
CA VAL A 52 8.56 -4.77 7.25
C VAL A 52 7.30 -5.08 6.44
N GLY A 53 7.37 -4.98 5.12
CA GLY A 53 6.24 -5.28 4.22
C GLY A 53 5.98 -6.77 4.00
N SER A 54 6.90 -7.66 4.39
CA SER A 54 6.86 -9.08 4.00
C SER A 54 5.65 -9.85 4.53
N GLY A 55 5.15 -9.55 5.72
CA GLY A 55 4.04 -10.27 6.36
C GLY A 55 2.64 -9.83 5.93
N PHE A 56 2.48 -8.73 5.22
CA PHE A 56 1.17 -8.13 4.92
C PHE A 56 0.54 -8.58 3.61
N GLY A 57 1.26 -9.32 2.78
CA GLY A 57 0.74 -9.82 1.51
C GLY A 57 -0.46 -10.76 1.68
N GLY A 58 -1.39 -10.73 0.71
CA GLY A 58 -2.57 -11.59 0.73
C GLY A 58 -3.57 -11.29 1.85
N GLY A 59 -3.62 -10.06 2.32
CA GLY A 59 -4.45 -9.63 3.45
C GLY A 59 -3.94 -10.20 4.76
N MET A 60 -2.72 -9.83 5.13
CA MET A 60 -1.97 -10.31 6.29
C MET A 60 -1.67 -11.83 6.22
N GLY A 61 -0.57 -12.18 5.53
CA GLY A 61 -0.10 -13.57 5.47
C GLY A 61 -1.13 -14.57 4.90
N ARG A 62 -1.93 -14.14 3.93
CA ARG A 62 -3.02 -14.92 3.28
C ARG A 62 -4.26 -15.17 4.16
N LEU A 63 -4.41 -14.45 5.26
CA LEU A 63 -5.62 -14.50 6.08
C LEU A 63 -6.84 -13.83 5.41
N ARG A 64 -6.61 -13.12 4.30
CA ARG A 64 -7.66 -12.41 3.53
C ARG A 64 -8.42 -11.34 4.32
N GLU A 65 -7.74 -10.78 5.32
CA GLU A 65 -8.21 -9.63 6.12
C GLU A 65 -7.91 -8.32 5.39
N VAL A 66 -7.29 -7.34 6.04
CA VAL A 66 -7.00 -6.04 5.41
C VAL A 66 -6.13 -6.22 4.15
N CYS A 67 -6.55 -5.60 3.05
CA CYS A 67 -5.83 -5.65 1.78
C CYS A 67 -4.39 -5.15 1.94
N GLY A 68 -3.41 -5.93 1.43
CA GLY A 68 -2.00 -5.58 1.53
C GLY A 68 -1.65 -4.26 0.84
N ALA A 69 -2.33 -3.88 -0.22
CA ALA A 69 -2.15 -2.57 -0.86
C ALA A 69 -2.60 -1.44 0.08
N PHE A 70 -3.72 -1.61 0.77
CA PHE A 70 -4.17 -0.65 1.78
C PHE A 70 -3.25 -0.64 3.01
N SER A 71 -2.71 -1.79 3.43
CA SER A 71 -1.66 -1.83 4.47
C SER A 71 -0.44 -0.99 4.07
N GLY A 72 -0.06 -1.00 2.79
CA GLY A 72 0.98 -0.10 2.24
C GLY A 72 0.62 1.38 2.38
N CYS A 73 -0.64 1.75 2.10
CA CYS A 73 -1.13 3.11 2.34
C CYS A 73 -0.99 3.52 3.83
N THR A 74 -1.36 2.61 4.73
CA THR A 74 -1.28 2.85 6.19
C THR A 74 0.17 3.02 6.65
N MET A 75 1.11 2.23 6.13
CA MET A 75 2.54 2.40 6.42
C MET A 75 3.05 3.76 5.92
N MET A 76 2.67 4.17 4.71
CA MET A 76 3.04 5.48 4.16
C MET A 76 2.44 6.64 4.96
N ALA A 77 1.24 6.48 5.53
CA ALA A 77 0.67 7.48 6.44
C ALA A 77 1.55 7.71 7.67
N GLY A 78 2.23 6.67 8.16
CA GLY A 78 3.20 6.77 9.26
C GLY A 78 4.41 7.65 8.89
N PHE A 79 4.92 7.54 7.67
CA PHE A 79 6.01 8.40 7.19
C PHE A 79 5.55 9.82 6.88
N ILE A 80 4.31 10.00 6.41
CA ILE A 80 3.75 11.33 6.06
C ILE A 80 3.45 12.14 7.32
N SER A 81 2.88 11.51 8.35
CA SER A 81 2.49 12.14 9.61
C SER A 81 2.85 11.22 10.78
N PRO A 82 4.12 11.19 11.20
CA PRO A 82 4.56 10.32 12.27
C PRO A 82 3.87 10.66 13.60
N ALA A 83 3.57 9.63 14.39
CA ALA A 83 2.97 9.71 15.73
C ALA A 83 3.78 8.85 16.69
N ASP A 84 5.07 9.12 16.76
CA ASP A 84 6.10 8.34 17.46
C ASP A 84 6.26 8.71 18.95
N VAL A 85 5.69 9.84 19.36
CA VAL A 85 5.66 10.24 20.80
C VAL A 85 4.34 9.80 21.41
N PRO A 86 4.33 8.85 22.38
CA PRO A 86 3.10 8.28 22.93
C PRO A 86 2.12 9.30 23.55
N ALA A 87 2.63 10.37 24.11
CA ALA A 87 1.83 11.42 24.75
C ALA A 87 1.27 12.45 23.75
N ASP A 88 1.76 12.48 22.51
CA ASP A 88 1.29 13.42 21.50
C ASP A 88 0.00 12.93 20.84
N MET A 89 -1.12 13.26 21.49
CA MET A 89 -2.45 12.92 20.98
C MET A 89 -2.82 13.69 19.72
N ALA A 90 -2.24 14.87 19.50
CA ALA A 90 -2.49 15.67 18.30
C ALA A 90 -1.84 15.03 17.07
N ALA A 91 -0.58 14.61 17.20
CA ALA A 91 0.12 13.87 16.14
C ALA A 91 -0.61 12.55 15.81
N ARG A 92 -1.04 11.80 16.83
CA ARG A 92 -1.81 10.56 16.62
C ARG A 92 -3.12 10.81 15.90
N LYS A 93 -3.86 11.85 16.27
CA LYS A 93 -5.08 12.25 15.58
C LYS A 93 -4.81 12.61 14.11
N ALA A 94 -3.76 13.35 13.83
CA ALA A 94 -3.37 13.73 12.47
C ALA A 94 -3.02 12.49 11.62
N ASN A 95 -2.24 11.55 12.17
CA ASN A 95 -1.92 10.29 11.51
C ASN A 95 -3.19 9.48 11.16
N TYR A 96 -4.08 9.28 12.13
CA TYR A 96 -5.31 8.54 11.92
C TYR A 96 -6.24 9.21 10.89
N ALA A 97 -6.25 10.54 10.83
CA ALA A 97 -7.01 11.28 9.81
C ALA A 97 -6.51 10.96 8.39
N ILE A 98 -5.19 10.87 8.19
CA ILE A 98 -4.61 10.47 6.89
C ILE A 98 -4.98 9.01 6.55
N VAL A 99 -4.93 8.10 7.51
CA VAL A 99 -5.34 6.70 7.29
C VAL A 99 -6.81 6.62 6.88
N GLN A 100 -7.68 7.39 7.52
CA GLN A 100 -9.11 7.43 7.19
C GLN A 100 -9.36 8.07 5.81
N GLU A 101 -8.65 9.14 5.47
CA GLU A 101 -8.67 9.73 4.12
C GLU A 101 -8.24 8.72 3.05
N PHE A 102 -7.16 8.01 3.30
CA PHE A 102 -6.71 6.95 2.39
C PHE A 102 -7.74 5.82 2.26
N ALA A 103 -8.37 5.42 3.37
CA ALA A 103 -9.41 4.38 3.35
C ALA A 103 -10.62 4.80 2.52
N GLU A 104 -11.05 6.05 2.61
CA GLU A 104 -12.16 6.59 1.82
C GLU A 104 -11.80 6.59 0.32
N LYS A 105 -10.65 7.18 -0.05
CA LYS A 105 -10.19 7.22 -1.44
C LYS A 105 -10.00 5.80 -2.00
N PHE A 106 -9.43 4.89 -1.22
CA PHE A 106 -9.20 3.50 -1.62
C PHE A 106 -10.51 2.75 -1.86
N ARG A 107 -11.51 2.88 -0.97
CA ARG A 107 -12.84 2.28 -1.16
C ARG A 107 -13.52 2.81 -2.41
N ASN A 108 -13.50 4.11 -2.63
CA ASN A 108 -14.10 4.74 -3.81
C ASN A 108 -13.49 4.23 -5.12
N ALA A 109 -12.18 3.98 -5.14
CA ALA A 109 -11.47 3.48 -6.31
C ALA A 109 -11.61 1.95 -6.51
N ASN A 110 -11.92 1.18 -5.45
CA ASN A 110 -11.79 -0.28 -5.47
C ASN A 110 -13.06 -1.03 -5.01
N GLY A 111 -14.24 -0.55 -5.35
CA GLY A 111 -15.49 -1.29 -5.13
C GLY A 111 -16.01 -1.28 -3.68
N GLY A 112 -15.60 -0.30 -2.87
CA GLY A 112 -16.21 -0.02 -1.57
C GLY A 112 -15.58 -0.73 -0.36
N SER A 113 -14.52 -1.51 -0.54
CA SER A 113 -13.90 -2.27 0.55
C SER A 113 -12.40 -2.03 0.70
N ILE A 114 -11.87 -2.31 1.90
CA ILE A 114 -10.44 -2.43 2.19
C ILE A 114 -10.07 -3.87 2.58
N VAL A 115 -11.00 -4.80 2.50
CA VAL A 115 -10.84 -6.19 2.93
C VAL A 115 -10.45 -7.07 1.74
N CYS A 116 -9.34 -7.80 1.86
CA CYS A 116 -8.79 -8.61 0.78
C CYS A 116 -9.79 -9.62 0.22
N ARG A 117 -10.51 -10.36 1.09
CA ARG A 117 -11.50 -11.36 0.65
C ARG A 117 -12.63 -10.74 -0.16
N GLU A 118 -13.09 -9.56 0.23
CA GLU A 118 -14.18 -8.86 -0.45
C GLU A 118 -13.73 -8.34 -1.82
N LEU A 119 -12.54 -7.75 -1.88
CA LEU A 119 -11.94 -7.27 -3.13
C LEU A 119 -11.65 -8.40 -4.13
N LEU A 120 -11.38 -9.61 -3.63
CA LEU A 120 -11.18 -10.81 -4.45
C LEU A 120 -12.49 -11.55 -4.77
N GLY A 121 -13.63 -11.14 -4.22
CA GLY A 121 -14.90 -11.83 -4.38
C GLY A 121 -14.92 -13.23 -3.77
N LEU A 122 -14.13 -13.47 -2.70
CA LEU A 122 -14.08 -14.77 -2.04
C LEU A 122 -15.22 -14.91 -1.04
N ASP A 123 -15.75 -16.15 -0.93
CA ASP A 123 -16.78 -16.49 0.06
C ASP A 123 -16.23 -16.33 1.49
N LYS A 124 -17.05 -15.81 2.39
CA LYS A 124 -16.76 -15.68 3.82
C LYS A 124 -16.52 -17.02 4.52
N THR A 125 -17.03 -18.10 3.96
CA THR A 125 -16.90 -19.47 4.47
C THR A 125 -15.69 -20.22 3.95
N SER A 126 -14.87 -19.58 3.10
CA SER A 126 -13.67 -20.22 2.57
C SER A 126 -12.72 -20.65 3.71
N LYS A 127 -12.25 -21.90 3.64
CA LYS A 127 -11.29 -22.45 4.60
C LYS A 127 -10.01 -21.62 4.62
N ALA A 128 -9.31 -21.63 5.76
CA ALA A 128 -7.98 -21.02 5.88
C ALA A 128 -7.09 -21.49 4.73
N GLU A 129 -6.52 -20.54 4.01
CA GLU A 129 -5.62 -20.85 2.90
C GLU A 129 -4.26 -21.33 3.43
N SER A 130 -3.62 -22.21 2.66
CA SER A 130 -2.23 -22.61 2.92
C SER A 130 -1.33 -21.34 2.93
N PRO A 131 -0.31 -21.30 3.80
CA PRO A 131 0.66 -20.21 3.79
C PRO A 131 1.50 -20.16 2.49
N ALA A 132 1.52 -21.23 1.70
CA ALA A 132 2.23 -21.29 0.44
C ALA A 132 1.68 -20.24 -0.55
N PRO A 133 2.54 -19.36 -1.12
CA PRO A 133 2.10 -18.38 -2.10
C PRO A 133 1.62 -19.05 -3.38
N SER A 134 0.62 -18.46 -4.03
CA SER A 134 0.19 -18.90 -5.36
C SER A 134 1.25 -18.59 -6.41
N GLN A 135 1.38 -19.48 -7.41
CA GLN A 135 2.23 -19.21 -8.55
C GLN A 135 1.77 -17.95 -9.30
N ARG A 136 2.73 -17.13 -9.72
CA ARG A 136 2.51 -15.86 -10.43
C ARG A 136 2.51 -16.12 -11.93
N THR A 137 1.39 -16.65 -12.43
CA THR A 137 1.15 -16.91 -13.87
C THR A 137 0.39 -15.74 -14.51
N ASP A 138 0.36 -15.68 -15.84
CA ASP A 138 -0.46 -14.68 -16.56
C ASP A 138 -1.94 -14.81 -16.20
N GLU A 139 -2.41 -16.04 -15.97
CA GLU A 139 -3.78 -16.32 -15.51
C GLU A 139 -4.03 -15.75 -14.12
N TYR A 140 -3.07 -15.86 -13.19
CA TYR A 140 -3.14 -15.26 -11.86
C TYR A 140 -3.38 -13.76 -11.93
N TYR A 141 -2.61 -13.05 -12.77
CA TYR A 141 -2.74 -11.59 -12.93
C TYR A 141 -4.04 -11.18 -13.63
N ARG A 142 -4.51 -11.98 -14.59
CA ARG A 142 -5.78 -11.69 -15.29
C ARG A 142 -7.02 -11.88 -14.42
N LYS A 143 -7.01 -12.90 -13.56
CA LYS A 143 -8.17 -13.25 -12.71
C LYS A 143 -8.32 -12.39 -11.47
N ARG A 144 -7.28 -11.64 -11.09
CA ARG A 144 -7.26 -10.88 -9.84
C ARG A 144 -7.16 -9.39 -10.11
N PRO A 145 -7.92 -8.55 -9.37
CA PRO A 145 -7.84 -7.10 -9.51
C PRO A 145 -6.60 -6.50 -8.84
N CYS A 146 -5.73 -7.31 -8.23
CA CYS A 146 -4.64 -6.87 -7.37
C CYS A 146 -3.67 -5.89 -8.04
N VAL A 147 -3.34 -6.09 -9.33
CA VAL A 147 -2.44 -5.19 -10.06
C VAL A 147 -3.00 -3.77 -10.09
N GLN A 148 -4.29 -3.62 -10.41
CA GLN A 148 -4.96 -2.32 -10.47
C GLN A 148 -5.12 -1.70 -9.08
N ILE A 149 -5.51 -2.50 -8.09
CA ILE A 149 -5.66 -2.06 -6.69
C ILE A 149 -4.33 -1.52 -6.14
N ILE A 150 -3.20 -2.17 -6.47
CA ILE A 150 -1.85 -1.74 -6.08
C ILE A 150 -1.50 -0.41 -6.75
N GLY A 151 -1.80 -0.26 -8.04
CA GLY A 151 -1.61 0.99 -8.77
C GLY A 151 -2.41 2.14 -8.16
N GLU A 152 -3.70 1.91 -7.85
CA GLU A 152 -4.55 2.91 -7.21
C GLU A 152 -4.05 3.29 -5.80
N ALA A 153 -3.59 2.33 -5.01
CA ALA A 153 -2.99 2.60 -3.70
C ALA A 153 -1.78 3.54 -3.83
N ALA A 154 -0.89 3.27 -4.78
CA ALA A 154 0.28 4.13 -5.03
C ALA A 154 -0.14 5.52 -5.54
N ARG A 155 -1.15 5.61 -6.42
CA ARG A 155 -1.68 6.89 -6.91
C ARG A 155 -2.26 7.75 -5.79
N ILE A 156 -3.01 7.16 -4.86
CA ILE A 156 -3.59 7.84 -3.68
C ILE A 156 -2.48 8.42 -2.79
N ILE A 157 -1.45 7.64 -2.50
CA ILE A 157 -0.30 8.08 -1.69
C ILE A 157 0.42 9.24 -2.39
N ALA A 158 0.72 9.07 -3.68
CA ALA A 158 1.45 10.07 -4.47
C ALA A 158 0.68 11.39 -4.57
N GLY A 159 -0.63 11.34 -4.74
CA GLY A 159 -1.49 12.54 -4.70
C GLY A 159 -1.34 13.29 -3.38
N LYS A 160 -1.36 12.58 -2.25
CA LYS A 160 -1.16 13.19 -0.92
C LYS A 160 0.21 13.84 -0.76
N LEU A 161 1.25 13.18 -1.25
CA LEU A 161 2.62 13.73 -1.21
C LEU A 161 2.75 15.00 -2.08
N ALA A 162 2.14 15.02 -3.26
CA ALA A 162 2.16 16.17 -4.15
C ALA A 162 1.41 17.38 -3.56
N GLU A 163 0.27 17.17 -2.89
CA GLU A 163 -0.47 18.22 -2.17
C GLU A 163 0.42 18.94 -1.14
N SER A 164 1.28 18.21 -0.45
CA SER A 164 2.17 18.74 0.61
C SER A 164 3.30 19.63 0.07
N GLN A 165 3.56 19.67 -1.23
CA GLN A 165 4.58 20.52 -1.86
C GLN A 165 4.03 21.87 -2.35
N THR A 166 2.71 22.00 -2.37
CA THR A 166 2.03 23.19 -2.95
C THR A 166 1.77 24.28 -1.89
N ILE A 167 2.16 24.05 -0.64
CA ILE A 167 2.06 24.99 0.49
C ILE A 167 3.43 25.55 0.81
#